data_fbf0f8c0a6ee68bba7da3b2b3d613d03
#
_entry.id   fbf0f8c0a6ee68bba7da3b2b3d613d03
#
_cell.length_a   1.000
_cell.length_b   1.000
_cell.length_c   1.000
_cell.angle_alpha   90.00
_cell.angle_beta   90.00
_cell.angle_gamma   90.00
#
_symmetry.space_group_name_H-M   'P 1'
#
loop_
_entity.id
_entity.type
_entity.pdbx_description
1 polymer ?
#
loop_
_entity_poly.entity_id
_entity_poly.type
_entity_poly.pdbx_seq_one_letter_code
_entity_poly.pdbx_strand_id
1 'polypeptide(L)'
;MLAAVGGPSPLPGPESASAAGKCRAANAGPRRISSRRAAKSVVCLINRKRARHGLGRLSFRGDLAGAARGHSRRMQRTRCFDHICPGEPALPGRFERADYLPCNCSWGVGENIAWGPRRRGTPRAIVRAWMESSPHRANILGSFEHVGVGVRWGSPLHHRSKAGTYTLDFGYRR
;
A
#
# COMPACT_ATOMS: atom_id res chain seq x y z
N MET A 1 -19.87 37.93 -46.74
CA MET A 1 -19.03 36.87 -46.15
C MET A 1 -18.88 37.17 -44.66
N LEU A 2 -19.60 36.48 -43.81
CA LEU A 2 -19.47 36.56 -42.36
C LEU A 2 -18.55 35.44 -41.85
N ALA A 3 -17.46 35.81 -41.22
CA ALA A 3 -16.56 34.88 -40.58
C ALA A 3 -17.09 34.56 -39.16
N ALA A 4 -17.37 33.29 -38.88
CA ALA A 4 -17.74 32.80 -37.55
C ALA A 4 -16.49 32.68 -36.69
N VAL A 5 -16.39 33.41 -35.59
CA VAL A 5 -15.34 33.30 -34.56
C VAL A 5 -15.72 32.15 -33.64
N GLY A 6 -14.97 31.06 -33.74
CA GLY A 6 -15.09 29.93 -32.80
C GLY A 6 -14.55 30.32 -31.43
N GLY A 7 -15.42 30.32 -30.41
CA GLY A 7 -15.02 30.51 -29.02
C GLY A 7 -14.23 29.31 -28.48
N PRO A 8 -13.38 29.49 -27.44
CA PRO A 8 -12.60 28.42 -26.86
C PRO A 8 -13.51 27.37 -26.19
N SER A 9 -13.25 26.10 -26.48
CA SER A 9 -13.92 24.98 -25.81
C SER A 9 -13.68 25.04 -24.29
N PRO A 10 -14.70 24.77 -23.45
CA PRO A 10 -14.51 24.75 -22.02
C PRO A 10 -13.55 23.59 -21.64
N LEU A 11 -12.59 23.92 -20.79
CA LEU A 11 -11.71 22.93 -20.16
C LEU A 11 -12.56 21.91 -19.42
N PRO A 12 -12.22 20.60 -19.47
CA PRO A 12 -12.94 19.62 -18.66
C PRO A 12 -12.80 20.00 -17.19
N GLY A 13 -13.92 20.26 -16.54
CA GLY A 13 -14.00 20.50 -15.10
C GLY A 13 -13.44 19.31 -14.31
N PRO A 14 -13.03 19.51 -13.05
CA PRO A 14 -12.54 18.42 -12.22
C PRO A 14 -13.64 17.35 -12.14
N GLU A 15 -13.34 16.17 -12.70
CA GLU A 15 -14.23 15.02 -12.56
C GLU A 15 -14.54 14.85 -11.08
N SER A 16 -15.78 15.02 -10.75
CA SER A 16 -16.32 14.95 -9.39
C SER A 16 -15.72 13.77 -8.64
N ALA A 17 -15.14 14.03 -7.49
CA ALA A 17 -14.73 13.04 -6.50
C ALA A 17 -15.97 12.29 -5.96
N SER A 18 -16.78 11.76 -6.88
CA SER A 18 -17.99 11.02 -6.61
C SER A 18 -17.68 9.65 -6.03
N ALA A 19 -18.30 9.40 -4.90
CA ALA A 19 -18.46 8.12 -4.24
C ALA A 19 -17.16 7.47 -3.76
N ALA A 20 -16.54 8.03 -2.76
CA ALA A 20 -15.66 7.28 -1.85
C ALA A 20 -16.48 6.21 -1.10
N GLY A 21 -16.92 5.17 -1.81
CA GLY A 21 -17.56 3.99 -1.22
C GLY A 21 -16.78 3.52 0.00
N LYS A 22 -17.47 3.13 1.07
CA LYS A 22 -16.84 2.68 2.33
C LYS A 22 -15.81 1.58 2.03
N CYS A 23 -14.55 1.74 2.46
CA CYS A 23 -13.56 0.68 2.33
C CYS A 23 -14.04 -0.54 3.11
N ARG A 24 -14.51 -1.57 2.38
CA ARG A 24 -15.08 -2.77 3.00
C ARG A 24 -14.07 -3.44 3.92
N ALA A 25 -14.52 -3.96 5.05
CA ALA A 25 -13.73 -4.66 6.05
C ALA A 25 -12.56 -3.87 6.69
N ALA A 26 -12.53 -2.54 6.54
CA ALA A 26 -11.48 -1.70 7.11
C ALA A 26 -11.34 -1.82 8.64
N ASN A 27 -12.41 -2.09 9.35
CA ASN A 27 -12.45 -2.25 10.80
C ASN A 27 -12.46 -3.72 11.26
N ALA A 28 -12.40 -4.67 10.32
CA ALA A 28 -12.39 -6.07 10.66
C ALA A 28 -11.04 -6.47 11.29
N GLY A 29 -11.11 -7.12 12.45
CA GLY A 29 -9.93 -7.57 13.19
C GLY A 29 -9.24 -8.76 12.53
N PRO A 30 -8.01 -9.08 13.02
CA PRO A 30 -7.27 -10.25 12.57
C PRO A 30 -8.09 -11.53 12.65
N ARG A 31 -7.99 -12.37 11.61
CA ARG A 31 -8.72 -13.63 11.42
C ARG A 31 -10.24 -13.52 11.19
N ARG A 32 -10.86 -12.34 11.32
CA ARG A 32 -12.28 -12.15 10.95
C ARG A 32 -12.50 -11.97 9.46
N ILE A 33 -11.43 -11.74 8.71
CA ILE A 33 -11.40 -11.63 7.25
C ILE A 33 -10.15 -12.32 6.70
N SER A 34 -10.17 -12.68 5.43
CA SER A 34 -8.97 -13.20 4.77
C SER A 34 -7.90 -12.09 4.64
N SER A 35 -6.63 -12.47 4.64
CA SER A 35 -5.50 -11.56 4.39
C SER A 35 -5.67 -10.78 3.08
N ARG A 36 -6.22 -11.42 2.04
CA ARG A 36 -6.52 -10.79 0.75
C ARG A 36 -7.56 -9.66 0.88
N ARG A 37 -8.61 -9.87 1.69
CA ARG A 37 -9.62 -8.82 1.97
C ARG A 37 -9.03 -7.67 2.78
N ALA A 38 -8.16 -7.97 3.76
CA ALA A 38 -7.45 -6.95 4.51
C ALA A 38 -6.53 -6.11 3.60
N ALA A 39 -5.78 -6.75 2.71
CA ALA A 39 -4.92 -6.07 1.73
C ALA A 39 -5.73 -5.12 0.82
N LYS A 40 -6.87 -5.57 0.27
CA LYS A 40 -7.78 -4.72 -0.52
C LYS A 40 -8.29 -3.51 0.28
N SER A 41 -8.57 -3.70 1.59
CA SER A 41 -8.98 -2.60 2.47
C SER A 41 -7.87 -1.58 2.69
N VAL A 42 -6.60 -2.03 2.82
CA VAL A 42 -5.45 -1.15 2.93
C VAL A 42 -5.30 -0.30 1.67
N VAL A 43 -5.28 -0.91 0.47
CA VAL A 43 -5.18 -0.16 -0.80
C VAL A 43 -6.30 0.89 -0.93
N CYS A 44 -7.53 0.51 -0.59
CA CYS A 44 -8.67 1.44 -0.58
C CYS A 44 -8.42 2.63 0.36
N LEU A 45 -7.97 2.36 1.59
CA LEU A 45 -7.72 3.40 2.60
C LEU A 45 -6.57 4.34 2.19
N ILE A 46 -5.47 3.79 1.67
CA ILE A 46 -4.33 4.56 1.15
C ILE A 46 -4.78 5.49 0.03
N ASN A 47 -5.48 4.96 -0.97
CA ASN A 47 -5.95 5.77 -2.09
C ASN A 47 -6.95 6.87 -1.67
N ARG A 48 -7.75 6.62 -0.62
CA ARG A 48 -8.58 7.69 -0.03
C ARG A 48 -7.76 8.76 0.70
N LYS A 49 -6.64 8.38 1.35
CA LYS A 49 -5.73 9.37 1.94
C LYS A 49 -5.10 10.22 0.86
N ARG A 50 -4.58 9.60 -0.20
CA ARG A 50 -3.99 10.32 -1.35
C ARG A 50 -4.98 11.28 -1.98
N ALA A 51 -6.21 10.85 -2.26
CA ALA A 51 -7.25 11.71 -2.84
C ALA A 51 -7.56 12.96 -1.98
N ARG A 52 -7.51 12.82 -0.63
CA ARG A 52 -7.70 13.96 0.28
C ARG A 52 -6.54 14.97 0.26
N HIS A 53 -5.42 14.60 -0.33
CA HIS A 53 -4.24 15.45 -0.52
C HIS A 53 -4.05 15.83 -2.01
N GLY A 54 -5.08 15.66 -2.85
CA GLY A 54 -5.03 16.00 -4.27
C GLY A 54 -4.14 15.09 -5.11
N LEU A 55 -3.75 13.91 -4.60
CA LEU A 55 -2.81 13.01 -5.25
C LEU A 55 -3.53 11.90 -6.04
N GLY A 56 -2.94 11.52 -7.17
CA GLY A 56 -3.39 10.39 -7.98
C GLY A 56 -3.42 9.07 -7.19
N ARG A 57 -4.28 8.16 -7.65
CA ARG A 57 -4.40 6.82 -7.05
C ARG A 57 -3.18 5.98 -7.39
N LEU A 58 -2.74 5.16 -6.44
CA LEU A 58 -1.78 4.10 -6.70
C LEU A 58 -2.48 2.91 -7.38
N SER A 59 -1.88 2.38 -8.43
CA SER A 59 -2.32 1.18 -9.13
C SER A 59 -1.81 -0.07 -8.39
N PHE A 60 -2.71 -1.02 -8.15
CA PHE A 60 -2.33 -2.28 -7.52
C PHE A 60 -1.47 -3.14 -8.46
N ARG A 61 -0.37 -3.70 -7.93
CA ARG A 61 0.53 -4.60 -8.63
C ARG A 61 0.63 -5.94 -7.91
N GLY A 62 0.45 -7.02 -8.66
CA GLY A 62 0.50 -8.40 -8.14
C GLY A 62 1.89 -8.84 -7.72
N ASP A 63 2.92 -8.42 -8.47
CA ASP A 63 4.33 -8.62 -8.22
C ASP A 63 4.75 -7.97 -6.87
N LEU A 64 4.48 -6.67 -6.68
CA LEU A 64 4.71 -5.99 -5.40
C LEU A 64 3.95 -6.64 -4.25
N ALA A 65 2.71 -7.05 -4.48
CA ALA A 65 1.94 -7.77 -3.44
C ALA A 65 2.54 -9.15 -3.14
N GLY A 66 3.21 -9.77 -4.10
CA GLY A 66 3.99 -10.99 -3.92
C GLY A 66 5.18 -10.77 -2.99
N ALA A 67 6.01 -9.75 -3.28
CA ALA A 67 7.14 -9.33 -2.45
C ALA A 67 6.69 -9.00 -1.02
N ALA A 68 5.67 -8.14 -0.86
CA ALA A 68 5.10 -7.75 0.41
C ALA A 68 4.58 -8.94 1.25
N ARG A 69 3.92 -9.92 0.62
CA ARG A 69 3.49 -11.16 1.31
C ARG A 69 4.67 -12.01 1.73
N GLY A 70 5.71 -12.09 0.90
CA GLY A 70 6.96 -12.78 1.19
C GLY A 70 7.62 -12.20 2.43
N HIS A 71 7.78 -10.88 2.49
CA HIS A 71 8.37 -10.16 3.61
C HIS A 71 7.53 -10.30 4.89
N SER A 72 6.22 -10.08 4.84
CA SER A 72 5.33 -10.31 6.00
C SER A 72 5.43 -11.73 6.56
N ARG A 73 5.62 -12.73 5.69
CA ARG A 73 5.87 -14.13 6.10
C ARG A 73 7.24 -14.29 6.73
N ARG A 74 8.27 -13.66 6.15
CA ARG A 74 9.66 -13.70 6.65
C ARG A 74 9.72 -13.11 8.05
N MET A 75 9.18 -11.92 8.27
CA MET A 75 9.12 -11.29 9.59
C MET A 75 8.57 -12.24 10.67
N GLN A 76 7.47 -12.95 10.39
CA GLN A 76 6.90 -13.90 11.35
C GLN A 76 7.74 -15.15 11.56
N ARG A 77 8.34 -15.70 10.50
CA ARG A 77 9.14 -16.93 10.57
C ARG A 77 10.45 -16.73 11.32
N THR A 78 11.09 -15.59 11.13
CA THR A 78 12.40 -15.27 11.73
C THR A 78 12.27 -14.47 13.02
N ARG A 79 11.04 -14.15 13.46
CA ARG A 79 10.76 -13.29 14.62
C ARG A 79 11.48 -11.94 14.53
N CYS A 80 11.49 -11.38 13.34
CA CYS A 80 12.11 -10.11 13.01
C CYS A 80 11.03 -9.09 12.68
N PHE A 81 11.20 -7.85 13.12
CA PHE A 81 10.36 -6.74 12.69
C PHE A 81 11.27 -5.62 12.22
N ASP A 82 11.73 -5.76 11.00
CA ASP A 82 12.66 -4.85 10.34
C ASP A 82 12.40 -4.88 8.83
N HIS A 83 12.90 -3.89 8.10
CA HIS A 83 12.87 -3.82 6.63
C HIS A 83 13.75 -4.89 5.97
N ILE A 84 14.73 -5.43 6.66
CA ILE A 84 15.60 -6.53 6.20
C ILE A 84 15.70 -7.56 7.31
N CYS A 85 15.03 -8.68 7.13
CA CYS A 85 15.08 -9.80 8.06
C CYS A 85 16.11 -10.87 7.62
N PRO A 86 16.61 -11.72 8.54
CA PRO A 86 17.57 -12.75 8.20
C PRO A 86 17.16 -13.61 7.00
N GLY A 87 18.08 -13.79 6.04
CA GLY A 87 17.91 -14.63 4.86
C GLY A 87 17.05 -14.05 3.74
N GLU A 88 16.84 -12.74 3.71
CA GLU A 88 16.25 -12.06 2.56
C GLU A 88 17.14 -10.91 2.06
N PRO A 89 17.02 -10.52 0.78
CA PRO A 89 17.73 -9.35 0.27
C PRO A 89 17.05 -8.05 0.74
N ALA A 90 17.75 -6.93 0.54
CA ALA A 90 17.19 -5.59 0.64
C ALA A 90 16.00 -5.42 -0.31
N LEU A 91 15.23 -4.34 -0.12
CA LEU A 91 13.96 -4.09 -0.83
C LEU A 91 14.08 -4.21 -2.36
N PRO A 92 15.08 -3.63 -3.06
CA PRO A 92 15.20 -3.81 -4.50
C PRO A 92 15.33 -5.28 -4.91
N GLY A 93 16.18 -6.06 -4.24
CA GLY A 93 16.34 -7.49 -4.53
C GLY A 93 15.10 -8.33 -4.24
N ARG A 94 14.22 -7.91 -3.33
CA ARG A 94 12.90 -8.55 -3.15
C ARG A 94 11.98 -8.27 -4.35
N PHE A 95 12.09 -7.09 -4.95
CA PHE A 95 11.29 -6.68 -6.11
C PHE A 95 11.82 -7.34 -7.39
N GLU A 96 13.13 -7.56 -7.49
CA GLU A 96 13.73 -8.37 -8.57
C GLU A 96 13.21 -9.81 -8.53
N ARG A 97 13.20 -10.44 -7.36
CA ARG A 97 12.67 -11.80 -7.18
C ARG A 97 11.16 -11.91 -7.42
N ALA A 98 10.46 -10.81 -7.46
CA ALA A 98 9.02 -10.73 -7.71
C ALA A 98 8.68 -10.26 -9.13
N ASP A 99 9.69 -10.15 -10.01
CA ASP A 99 9.57 -9.67 -11.40
C ASP A 99 9.02 -8.24 -11.53
N TYR A 100 9.14 -7.44 -10.47
CA TYR A 100 8.88 -6.01 -10.55
C TYR A 100 10.09 -5.25 -11.08
N LEU A 101 11.30 -5.67 -10.74
CA LEU A 101 12.59 -5.19 -11.24
C LEU A 101 13.37 -6.40 -11.81
N PRO A 102 14.43 -6.19 -12.61
CA PRO A 102 14.81 -4.89 -13.18
C PRO A 102 13.86 -4.45 -14.30
N CYS A 103 13.96 -3.18 -14.69
CA CYS A 103 13.41 -2.67 -15.92
C CYS A 103 14.46 -1.77 -16.58
N ASN A 104 14.46 -1.68 -17.90
CA ASN A 104 15.28 -0.71 -18.63
C ASN A 104 14.61 0.68 -18.54
N CYS A 105 14.48 1.21 -17.34
CA CYS A 105 13.69 2.40 -17.03
C CYS A 105 14.18 3.04 -15.72
N SER A 106 13.82 4.30 -15.49
CA SER A 106 13.93 4.90 -14.16
C SER A 106 12.95 4.23 -13.19
N TRP A 107 13.38 3.95 -11.98
CA TRP A 107 12.53 3.36 -10.96
C TRP A 107 12.82 3.92 -9.57
N GLY A 108 11.85 3.81 -8.71
CA GLY A 108 11.99 4.07 -7.28
C GLY A 108 11.09 3.16 -6.48
N VAL A 109 11.52 2.84 -5.28
CA VAL A 109 10.85 1.88 -4.38
C VAL A 109 10.74 2.42 -2.98
N GLY A 110 9.74 1.97 -2.25
CA GLY A 110 9.53 2.30 -0.85
C GLY A 110 8.75 1.22 -0.13
N GLU A 111 8.88 1.18 1.18
CA GLU A 111 8.18 0.19 2.00
C GLU A 111 7.69 0.80 3.30
N ASN A 112 6.51 0.40 3.72
CA ASN A 112 6.01 0.60 5.08
C ASN A 112 5.71 -0.77 5.70
N ILE A 113 6.19 -1.00 6.90
CA ILE A 113 5.83 -2.18 7.69
C ILE A 113 5.07 -1.77 8.95
N ALA A 114 4.17 -2.63 9.41
CA ALA A 114 3.49 -2.46 10.68
C ALA A 114 2.96 -3.78 11.20
N TRP A 115 2.76 -3.86 12.49
CA TRP A 115 1.97 -4.92 13.11
C TRP A 115 1.13 -4.38 14.25
N GLY A 116 0.08 -5.09 14.61
CA GLY A 116 -0.76 -4.71 15.74
C GLY A 116 -1.62 -5.86 16.25
N PRO A 117 -1.81 -5.95 17.58
CA PRO A 117 -2.70 -6.94 18.17
C PRO A 117 -4.17 -6.47 18.10
N ARG A 118 -5.10 -7.42 18.03
CA ARG A 118 -6.54 -7.20 18.15
C ARG A 118 -7.03 -6.02 17.29
N ARG A 119 -7.66 -4.99 17.86
CA ARG A 119 -8.18 -3.81 17.16
C ARG A 119 -7.09 -2.96 16.52
N ARG A 120 -5.87 -2.96 17.07
CA ARG A 120 -4.72 -2.26 16.48
C ARG A 120 -4.21 -2.95 15.20
N GLY A 121 -4.54 -4.22 14.98
CA GLY A 121 -4.22 -4.98 13.77
C GLY A 121 -5.31 -4.91 12.69
N THR A 122 -6.29 -4.00 12.76
CA THR A 122 -7.26 -3.78 11.68
C THR A 122 -6.63 -2.95 10.55
N PRO A 123 -7.04 -3.11 9.28
CA PRO A 123 -6.55 -2.28 8.18
C PRO A 123 -6.59 -0.78 8.46
N ARG A 124 -7.69 -0.29 9.07
CA ARG A 124 -7.84 1.13 9.42
C ARG A 124 -6.84 1.58 10.48
N ALA A 125 -6.62 0.79 11.51
CA ALA A 125 -5.70 1.12 12.58
C ALA A 125 -4.25 1.17 12.06
N ILE A 126 -3.86 0.23 11.22
CA ILE A 126 -2.55 0.19 10.57
C ILE A 126 -2.33 1.41 9.67
N VAL A 127 -3.28 1.71 8.78
CA VAL A 127 -3.16 2.88 7.89
C VAL A 127 -3.14 4.18 8.70
N ARG A 128 -3.89 4.27 9.80
CA ARG A 128 -3.83 5.42 10.70
C ARG A 128 -2.44 5.57 11.32
N ALA A 129 -1.87 4.50 11.87
CA ALA A 129 -0.53 4.51 12.45
C ALA A 129 0.54 4.95 11.44
N TRP A 130 0.48 4.46 10.20
CA TRP A 130 1.37 4.92 9.13
C TRP A 130 1.20 6.41 8.82
N MET A 131 -0.02 6.94 8.81
CA MET A 131 -0.27 8.36 8.57
C MET A 131 0.16 9.27 9.73
N GLU A 132 0.21 8.75 10.94
CA GLU A 132 0.70 9.44 12.14
C GLU A 132 2.24 9.46 12.23
N SER A 133 2.94 8.62 11.48
CA SER A 133 4.40 8.53 11.41
C SER A 133 4.92 9.27 10.17
N SER A 134 5.80 10.25 10.35
CA SER A 134 6.32 11.09 9.25
C SER A 134 6.95 10.30 8.09
N PRO A 135 7.86 9.31 8.31
CA PRO A 135 8.45 8.57 7.20
C PRO A 135 7.45 7.69 6.48
N HIS A 136 6.54 7.03 7.21
CA HIS A 136 5.51 6.20 6.58
C HIS A 136 4.49 7.04 5.80
N ARG A 137 4.11 8.21 6.33
CA ARG A 137 3.25 9.17 5.64
C ARG A 137 3.90 9.70 4.37
N ALA A 138 5.20 9.99 4.40
CA ALA A 138 5.94 10.42 3.22
C ALA A 138 5.88 9.40 2.08
N ASN A 139 6.02 8.11 2.36
CA ASN A 139 5.83 7.07 1.37
C ASN A 139 4.39 7.04 0.82
N ILE A 140 3.37 7.13 1.69
CA ILE A 140 1.97 7.09 1.26
C ILE A 140 1.62 8.27 0.35
N LEU A 141 2.18 9.45 0.62
CA LEU A 141 1.91 10.68 -0.12
C LEU A 141 2.97 10.97 -1.20
N GLY A 142 3.98 10.13 -1.34
CA GLY A 142 5.06 10.28 -2.31
C GLY A 142 4.65 10.03 -3.76
N SER A 143 5.62 10.24 -4.66
CA SER A 143 5.44 10.19 -6.12
C SER A 143 5.38 8.76 -6.69
N PHE A 144 5.01 7.78 -5.88
CA PHE A 144 4.82 6.42 -6.35
C PHE A 144 3.56 6.29 -7.21
N GLU A 145 3.55 5.29 -8.08
CA GLU A 145 2.47 4.97 -9.03
C GLU A 145 1.82 3.61 -8.72
N HIS A 146 2.61 2.70 -8.17
CA HIS A 146 2.25 1.31 -7.93
C HIS A 146 2.25 0.98 -6.44
N VAL A 147 1.41 0.01 -6.07
CA VAL A 147 1.31 -0.48 -4.69
C VAL A 147 1.05 -1.97 -4.63
N GLY A 148 1.72 -2.65 -3.71
CA GLY A 148 1.44 -4.02 -3.32
C GLY A 148 1.27 -4.13 -1.81
N VAL A 149 0.40 -5.03 -1.35
CA VAL A 149 0.14 -5.22 0.09
C VAL A 149 0.24 -6.69 0.46
N GLY A 150 1.07 -6.97 1.42
CA GLY A 150 1.18 -8.23 2.13
C GLY A 150 0.52 -8.16 3.50
N VAL A 151 -0.29 -9.16 3.84
CA VAL A 151 -0.89 -9.30 5.18
C VAL A 151 -0.74 -10.72 5.65
N ARG A 152 -0.26 -10.89 6.89
CA ARG A 152 -0.22 -12.17 7.59
C ARG A 152 -0.87 -12.02 8.97
N TRP A 153 -1.76 -12.94 9.30
CA TRP A 153 -2.33 -12.97 10.64
C TRP A 153 -1.34 -13.60 11.60
N GLY A 154 -1.03 -12.90 12.67
CA GLY A 154 -0.03 -13.20 13.67
C GLY A 154 0.87 -12.00 13.96
N SER A 155 1.69 -12.12 15.00
CA SER A 155 2.71 -11.14 15.39
C SER A 155 4.08 -11.54 14.80
N PRO A 156 4.92 -10.60 14.39
CA PRO A 156 6.29 -10.92 14.00
C PRO A 156 7.21 -11.18 15.22
N LEU A 157 6.83 -10.71 16.40
CA LEU A 157 7.68 -10.79 17.59
C LEU A 157 7.22 -11.83 18.62
N HIS A 158 5.92 -12.15 18.64
CA HIS A 158 5.33 -13.02 19.66
C HIS A 158 4.30 -13.97 19.05
N HIS A 159 4.11 -15.14 19.65
CA HIS A 159 3.08 -16.10 19.24
C HIS A 159 1.64 -15.62 19.54
N ARG A 160 1.28 -14.43 19.10
CA ARG A 160 -0.06 -13.87 19.30
C ARG A 160 -0.93 -14.14 18.08
N SER A 161 -1.84 -15.08 18.20
CA SER A 161 -2.76 -15.46 17.13
C SER A 161 -3.74 -14.36 16.69
N LYS A 162 -3.99 -13.36 17.56
CA LYS A 162 -4.94 -12.26 17.32
C LYS A 162 -4.21 -10.95 16.91
N ALA A 163 -3.16 -11.04 16.12
CA ALA A 163 -2.43 -9.90 15.56
C ALA A 163 -2.43 -9.93 14.03
N GLY A 164 -2.10 -8.81 13.40
CA GLY A 164 -1.85 -8.71 11.97
C GLY A 164 -0.51 -8.06 11.71
N THR A 165 0.29 -8.65 10.82
CA THR A 165 1.55 -8.14 10.27
C THR A 165 1.29 -7.67 8.85
N TYR A 166 1.73 -6.49 8.52
CA TYR A 166 1.48 -5.80 7.26
C TYR A 166 2.77 -5.30 6.64
N THR A 167 2.89 -5.49 5.34
CA THR A 167 3.89 -4.85 4.47
C THR A 167 3.16 -4.12 3.36
N LEU A 168 3.56 -2.90 3.08
CA LEU A 168 3.04 -2.06 2.01
C LEU A 168 4.21 -1.61 1.15
N ASP A 169 4.32 -2.21 -0.02
CA ASP A 169 5.39 -1.95 -0.99
C ASP A 169 4.91 -0.95 -2.04
N PHE A 170 5.76 0.02 -2.33
CA PHE A 170 5.53 1.06 -3.32
C PHE A 170 6.56 0.99 -4.43
N GLY A 171 6.19 1.43 -5.62
CA GLY A 171 7.12 1.60 -6.71
C GLY A 171 6.62 2.54 -7.80
N TYR A 172 7.55 3.02 -8.61
CA TYR A 172 7.30 3.56 -9.94
C TYR A 172 8.31 2.97 -10.93
N ARG A 173 7.94 2.96 -12.23
CA ARG A 173 8.79 2.60 -13.37
C ARG A 173 8.43 3.53 -14.51
N ARG A 174 9.41 4.33 -15.00
CA ARG A 174 9.25 5.34 -16.05
C ARG A 174 10.31 5.24 -17.10
#